data_19300ba5dee2268c09ee764b0a83cd50
#
_entry.id   19300ba5dee2268c09ee764b0a83cd50
#
_cell.length_a   1.000
_cell.length_b   1.000
_cell.length_c   1.000
_cell.angle_alpha   90.00
_cell.angle_beta   90.00
_cell.angle_gamma   90.00
#
_symmetry.space_group_name_H-M   'P 1'
#
loop_
_entity.id
_entity.type
_entity.pdbx_description
1 polymer ?
#
loop_
_entity_poly.entity_id
_entity_poly.type
_entity_poly.pdbx_seq_one_letter_code
_entity_poly.pdbx_strand_id
1 'polypeptide(L)'
;MTNPIPDGYHSVTPWIISRDTAGMIDFLKRVFDAEPLGDPVYVEGGKIGHAEVRIGDSVVMLFDSRDHWVDTPAHLRLYVEDSIETQRRAIEAGAEEVTRQTELFFGDRVGRVRDPFGNLWWIQTRLADLDYPEMERRMNDPKFIEAMRYVSGTEIIPSR
;
A
#
# COMPACT_ATOMS: atom_id res chain seq x y z
N MET A 1 4.73 -9.35 33.83
CA MET A 1 4.40 -10.11 32.60
C MET A 1 4.70 -9.21 31.43
N THR A 2 5.40 -9.71 30.41
CA THR A 2 5.73 -8.94 29.20
C THR A 2 4.50 -8.86 28.30
N ASN A 3 4.23 -7.68 27.73
CA ASN A 3 3.19 -7.55 26.70
C ASN A 3 3.58 -8.41 25.48
N PRO A 4 2.71 -9.30 24.98
CA PRO A 4 3.04 -10.14 23.82
C PRO A 4 3.16 -9.36 22.50
N ILE A 5 2.60 -8.17 22.43
CA ILE A 5 2.72 -7.27 21.28
C ILE A 5 3.60 -6.08 21.72
N PRO A 6 4.72 -5.81 21.05
CA PRO A 6 5.56 -4.66 21.36
C PRO A 6 4.81 -3.33 21.21
N ASP A 7 5.20 -2.33 21.98
CA ASP A 7 4.59 -1.00 21.89
C ASP A 7 4.75 -0.41 20.49
N GLY A 8 3.67 0.10 19.93
CA GLY A 8 3.63 0.67 18.58
C GLY A 8 3.50 -0.34 17.44
N TYR A 9 3.35 -1.64 17.76
CA TYR A 9 3.07 -2.69 16.78
C TYR A 9 1.62 -3.16 16.86
N HIS A 10 1.15 -3.75 15.78
CA HIS A 10 -0.14 -4.47 15.72
C HIS A 10 0.10 -5.98 15.65
N SER A 11 -0.94 -6.77 15.89
CA SER A 11 -0.85 -8.25 15.83
C SER A 11 -0.41 -8.75 14.45
N VAL A 12 -0.70 -8.00 13.40
CA VAL A 12 -0.27 -8.29 12.03
C VAL A 12 0.69 -7.20 11.60
N THR A 13 1.91 -7.58 11.22
CA THR A 13 2.93 -6.69 10.70
C THR A 13 3.28 -7.14 9.30
N PRO A 14 3.01 -6.33 8.26
CA PRO A 14 3.33 -6.70 6.89
C PRO A 14 4.83 -6.69 6.64
N TRP A 15 5.28 -7.59 5.74
CA TRP A 15 6.62 -7.61 5.20
C TRP A 15 6.62 -7.21 3.72
N ILE A 16 7.55 -6.34 3.35
CA ILE A 16 7.87 -6.06 1.95
C ILE A 16 9.25 -6.65 1.67
N ILE A 17 9.30 -7.62 0.76
CA ILE A 17 10.53 -8.27 0.33
C ILE A 17 10.88 -7.69 -1.04
N SER A 18 12.00 -7.00 -1.15
CA SER A 18 12.38 -6.25 -2.35
C SER A 18 13.75 -6.70 -2.87
N ARG A 19 14.02 -6.46 -4.15
CA ARG A 19 15.37 -6.57 -4.72
C ARG A 19 16.26 -5.41 -4.32
N ASP A 20 15.64 -4.29 -3.96
CA ASP A 20 16.30 -3.05 -3.52
C ASP A 20 15.48 -2.44 -2.37
N THR A 21 15.76 -2.89 -1.16
CA THR A 21 15.09 -2.41 0.04
C THR A 21 15.41 -0.95 0.36
N ALA A 22 16.64 -0.49 0.05
CA ALA A 22 17.01 0.90 0.26
C ALA A 22 16.18 1.84 -0.62
N GLY A 23 16.07 1.53 -1.91
CA GLY A 23 15.19 2.26 -2.83
C GLY A 23 13.72 2.18 -2.44
N MET A 24 13.25 1.03 -1.94
CA MET A 24 11.90 0.86 -1.42
C MET A 24 11.62 1.79 -0.23
N ILE A 25 12.54 1.87 0.73
CA ILE A 25 12.41 2.78 1.88
C ILE A 25 12.32 4.24 1.40
N ASP A 26 13.15 4.65 0.44
CA ASP A 26 13.13 6.00 -0.12
C ASP A 26 11.81 6.31 -0.83
N PHE A 27 11.24 5.34 -1.54
CA PHE A 27 9.92 5.47 -2.13
C PHE A 27 8.84 5.67 -1.06
N LEU A 28 8.82 4.83 -0.02
CA LEU A 28 7.85 4.93 1.08
C LEU A 28 7.93 6.27 1.81
N LYS A 29 9.14 6.78 2.04
CA LYS A 29 9.35 8.11 2.64
C LYS A 29 8.79 9.22 1.78
N ARG A 30 9.07 9.22 0.48
CA ARG A 30 8.61 10.28 -0.44
C ARG A 30 7.13 10.26 -0.71
N VAL A 31 6.51 9.07 -0.74
CA VAL A 31 5.12 8.91 -1.17
C VAL A 31 4.16 8.86 0.01
N PHE A 32 4.52 8.12 1.05
CA PHE A 32 3.63 7.83 2.19
C PHE A 32 4.11 8.46 3.49
N ASP A 33 5.09 9.36 3.43
CA ASP A 33 5.67 10.03 4.60
C ASP A 33 6.16 9.03 5.66
N ALA A 34 6.69 7.88 5.20
CA ALA A 34 7.17 6.82 6.07
C ALA A 34 8.37 7.27 6.92
N GLU A 35 8.34 6.90 8.19
CA GLU A 35 9.42 7.19 9.16
C GLU A 35 10.22 5.92 9.44
N PRO A 36 11.54 5.88 9.14
CA PRO A 36 12.39 4.76 9.55
C PRO A 36 12.42 4.60 11.07
N LEU A 37 12.33 3.35 11.55
CA LEU A 37 12.40 3.01 12.98
C LEU A 37 13.79 2.50 13.36
N GLY A 38 14.80 3.26 13.02
CA GLY A 38 16.20 2.92 13.25
C GLY A 38 16.97 2.68 11.95
N ASP A 39 18.24 2.35 12.11
CA ASP A 39 19.11 2.05 10.97
C ASP A 39 18.86 0.63 10.46
N PRO A 40 18.92 0.41 9.12
CA PRO A 40 18.83 -0.93 8.56
C PRO A 40 19.94 -1.85 9.08
N VAL A 41 19.61 -3.10 9.35
CA VAL A 41 20.56 -4.14 9.70
C VAL A 41 21.08 -4.79 8.43
N TYR A 42 22.39 -4.66 8.19
CA TYR A 42 23.04 -5.24 7.04
C TYR A 42 23.54 -6.66 7.32
N VAL A 43 23.46 -7.51 6.33
CA VAL A 43 24.00 -8.88 6.34
C VAL A 43 25.16 -9.01 5.35
N GLU A 44 25.75 -10.21 5.27
CA GLU A 44 26.84 -10.50 4.34
C GLU A 44 26.50 -10.11 2.90
N GLY A 45 27.44 -9.50 2.20
CA GLY A 45 27.26 -9.00 0.84
C GLY A 45 26.61 -7.61 0.75
N GLY A 46 26.44 -6.91 1.90
CA GLY A 46 25.91 -5.53 1.94
C GLY A 46 24.40 -5.43 1.73
N LYS A 47 23.69 -6.54 1.77
CA LYS A 47 22.23 -6.58 1.68
C LYS A 47 21.58 -6.17 2.99
N ILE A 48 20.41 -5.55 2.92
CA ILE A 48 19.58 -5.27 4.09
C ILE A 48 18.87 -6.57 4.50
N GLY A 49 19.21 -7.07 5.69
CA GLY A 49 18.58 -8.24 6.29
C GLY A 49 17.35 -7.90 7.12
N HIS A 50 17.25 -6.66 7.59
CA HIS A 50 16.11 -6.16 8.34
C HIS A 50 16.07 -4.63 8.32
N ALA A 51 14.88 -4.08 8.08
CA ALA A 51 14.57 -2.67 8.26
C ALA A 51 13.09 -2.53 8.63
N GLU A 52 12.76 -1.44 9.28
CA GLU A 52 11.39 -1.10 9.67
C GLU A 52 11.08 0.36 9.34
N VAL A 53 9.87 0.59 8.88
CA VAL A 53 9.33 1.94 8.71
C VAL A 53 7.94 2.02 9.34
N ARG A 54 7.56 3.20 9.79
CA ARG A 54 6.20 3.51 10.21
C ARG A 54 5.50 4.28 9.10
N ILE A 55 4.31 3.83 8.72
CA ILE A 55 3.40 4.54 7.82
C ILE A 55 2.10 4.77 8.60
N GLY A 56 1.79 6.03 8.92
CA GLY A 56 0.67 6.33 9.80
C GLY A 56 0.83 5.65 11.17
N ASP A 57 -0.11 4.77 11.52
CA ASP A 57 -0.10 3.99 12.77
C ASP A 57 0.54 2.61 12.64
N SER A 58 0.99 2.23 11.45
CA SER A 58 1.38 0.85 11.14
C SER A 58 2.87 0.71 10.88
N VAL A 59 3.47 -0.32 11.47
CA VAL A 59 4.86 -0.71 11.17
C VAL A 59 4.87 -1.66 9.99
N VAL A 60 5.78 -1.42 9.06
CA VAL A 60 6.07 -2.28 7.91
C VAL A 60 7.53 -2.72 8.01
N MET A 61 7.77 -4.00 7.93
CA MET A 61 9.10 -4.60 7.92
C MET A 61 9.59 -4.81 6.49
N LEU A 62 10.89 -4.67 6.26
CA LEU A 62 11.49 -4.79 4.93
C LEU A 62 12.81 -5.57 5.01
N PHE A 63 13.12 -6.29 3.95
CA PHE A 63 14.46 -6.85 3.73
C PHE A 63 14.71 -7.17 2.26
N ASP A 64 15.98 -7.33 1.89
CA ASP A 64 16.38 -7.70 0.53
C ASP A 64 16.12 -9.17 0.26
N SER A 65 15.50 -9.47 -0.87
CA SER A 65 15.34 -10.84 -1.34
C SER A 65 16.68 -11.46 -1.70
N ARG A 66 16.76 -12.78 -1.63
CA ARG A 66 17.91 -13.54 -2.14
C ARG A 66 17.79 -13.72 -3.65
N ASP A 67 18.93 -13.84 -4.33
CA ASP A 67 18.98 -13.87 -5.79
C ASP A 67 18.19 -15.03 -6.42
N HIS A 68 18.12 -16.18 -5.72
CA HIS A 68 17.39 -17.36 -6.17
C HIS A 68 15.91 -17.41 -5.75
N TRP A 69 15.41 -16.38 -5.03
CA TRP A 69 14.00 -16.33 -4.62
C TRP A 69 13.14 -15.79 -5.74
N VAL A 70 11.94 -16.32 -5.84
CA VAL A 70 10.88 -15.75 -6.68
C VAL A 70 10.40 -14.46 -6.04
N ASP A 71 10.16 -13.45 -6.87
CA ASP A 71 9.59 -12.20 -6.37
C ASP A 71 8.19 -12.44 -5.79
N THR A 72 7.95 -11.88 -4.61
CA THR A 72 6.68 -11.98 -3.89
C THR A 72 6.13 -10.59 -3.62
N PRO A 73 5.48 -9.96 -4.61
CA PRO A 73 4.94 -8.61 -4.45
C PRO A 73 3.96 -8.53 -3.29
N ALA A 74 4.11 -7.50 -2.48
CA ALA A 74 3.16 -7.21 -1.42
C ALA A 74 1.87 -6.60 -1.99
N HIS A 75 0.76 -6.87 -1.32
CA HIS A 75 -0.57 -6.36 -1.63
C HIS A 75 -1.07 -5.58 -0.41
N LEU A 76 -1.05 -4.27 -0.47
CA LEU A 76 -1.28 -3.43 0.68
C LEU A 76 -2.39 -2.41 0.42
N ARG A 77 -3.20 -2.16 1.44
CA ARG A 77 -4.18 -1.06 1.46
C ARG A 77 -3.71 -0.02 2.45
N LEU A 78 -3.77 1.24 2.02
CA LEU A 78 -3.38 2.39 2.81
C LEU A 78 -4.52 3.41 2.87
N TYR A 79 -4.93 3.78 4.07
CA TYR A 79 -5.81 4.92 4.31
C TYR A 79 -4.99 6.19 4.52
N VAL A 80 -5.31 7.23 3.74
CA VAL A 80 -4.65 8.55 3.79
C VAL A 80 -5.70 9.65 3.79
N GLU A 81 -5.32 10.85 4.22
CA GLU A 81 -6.20 12.02 4.22
C GLU A 81 -6.56 12.46 2.79
N ASP A 82 -5.60 12.44 1.86
CA ASP A 82 -5.81 12.79 0.46
C ASP A 82 -5.20 11.71 -0.47
N SER A 83 -6.05 10.79 -0.91
CA SER A 83 -5.66 9.72 -1.82
C SER A 83 -5.33 10.20 -3.24
N ILE A 84 -5.88 11.35 -3.68
CA ILE A 84 -5.55 11.93 -4.99
C ILE A 84 -4.11 12.42 -4.98
N GLU A 85 -3.77 13.23 -3.97
CA GLU A 85 -2.42 13.77 -3.84
C GLU A 85 -1.39 12.66 -3.59
N THR A 86 -1.72 11.70 -2.75
CA THR A 86 -0.82 10.56 -2.48
C THR A 86 -0.57 9.72 -3.73
N GLN A 87 -1.60 9.45 -4.54
CA GLN A 87 -1.43 8.73 -5.80
C GLN A 87 -0.61 9.55 -6.82
N ARG A 88 -0.81 10.86 -6.89
CA ARG A 88 0.01 11.74 -7.74
C ARG A 88 1.48 11.66 -7.35
N ARG A 89 1.81 11.75 -6.05
CA ARG A 89 3.18 11.59 -5.53
C ARG A 89 3.76 10.22 -5.87
N ALA A 90 2.97 9.16 -5.78
CA ALA A 90 3.40 7.81 -6.13
C ALA A 90 3.80 7.71 -7.61
N ILE A 91 2.98 8.26 -8.51
CA ILE A 91 3.25 8.27 -9.97
C ILE A 91 4.51 9.11 -10.27
N GLU A 92 4.66 10.27 -9.65
CA GLU A 92 5.87 11.10 -9.79
C GLU A 92 7.14 10.41 -9.25
N ALA A 93 6.99 9.53 -8.26
CA ALA A 93 8.07 8.71 -7.74
C ALA A 93 8.32 7.42 -8.55
N GLY A 94 7.65 7.25 -9.69
CA GLY A 94 7.88 6.17 -10.65
C GLY A 94 6.89 5.00 -10.54
N ALA A 95 5.80 5.13 -9.77
CA ALA A 95 4.77 4.11 -9.74
C ALA A 95 3.90 4.17 -11.01
N GLU A 96 3.41 3.01 -11.44
CA GLU A 96 2.46 2.87 -12.53
C GLU A 96 1.02 2.96 -12.00
N GLU A 97 0.18 3.76 -12.65
CA GLU A 97 -1.25 3.82 -12.34
C GLU A 97 -1.94 2.53 -12.80
N VAL A 98 -2.53 1.79 -11.87
CA VAL A 98 -3.34 0.59 -12.15
C VAL A 98 -4.80 0.96 -12.26
N THR A 99 -5.32 1.78 -11.33
CA THR A 99 -6.64 2.39 -11.44
C THR A 99 -6.60 3.84 -10.97
N ARG A 100 -7.40 4.68 -11.65
CA ARG A 100 -7.61 6.07 -11.22
C ARG A 100 -8.33 6.12 -9.89
N GLN A 101 -8.20 7.24 -9.19
CA GLN A 101 -8.98 7.53 -7.99
C GLN A 101 -10.48 7.55 -8.33
N THR A 102 -11.23 6.64 -7.72
CA THR A 102 -12.63 6.37 -8.02
C THR A 102 -13.44 6.30 -6.74
N GLU A 103 -14.53 7.06 -6.65
CA GLU A 103 -15.48 6.97 -5.53
C GLU A 103 -16.31 5.69 -5.65
N LEU A 104 -16.40 4.93 -4.56
CA LEU A 104 -17.10 3.66 -4.49
C LEU A 104 -18.34 3.76 -3.59
N PHE A 105 -19.26 2.83 -3.76
CA PHE A 105 -20.58 2.87 -3.11
C PHE A 105 -20.51 2.89 -1.58
N PHE A 106 -19.45 2.35 -0.99
CA PHE A 106 -19.28 2.26 0.46
C PHE A 106 -18.68 3.52 1.11
N GLY A 107 -18.57 4.62 0.38
CA GLY A 107 -18.19 5.92 0.94
C GLY A 107 -16.71 6.24 0.90
N ASP A 108 -15.91 5.46 0.21
CA ASP A 108 -14.48 5.68 0.05
C ASP A 108 -14.12 6.05 -1.39
N ARG A 109 -13.04 6.78 -1.55
CA ARG A 109 -12.36 6.98 -2.83
C ARG A 109 -11.10 6.13 -2.86
N VAL A 110 -10.89 5.36 -3.91
CA VAL A 110 -9.84 4.36 -4.03
C VAL A 110 -9.14 4.49 -5.37
N GLY A 111 -7.82 4.45 -5.36
CA GLY A 111 -7.00 4.25 -6.54
C GLY A 111 -5.91 3.21 -6.27
N ARG A 112 -5.37 2.63 -7.31
CA ARG A 112 -4.31 1.62 -7.20
C ARG A 112 -3.09 2.04 -8.00
N VAL A 113 -1.92 1.79 -7.43
CA VAL A 113 -0.65 1.95 -8.12
C VAL A 113 0.22 0.71 -7.90
N ARG A 114 1.07 0.42 -8.87
CA ARG A 114 2.18 -0.51 -8.74
C ARG A 114 3.44 0.29 -8.52
N ASP A 115 4.12 0.05 -7.40
CA ASP A 115 5.39 0.73 -7.15
C ASP A 115 6.52 0.21 -8.06
N PRO A 116 7.67 0.91 -8.13
CA PRO A 116 8.80 0.50 -8.98
C PRO A 116 9.41 -0.87 -8.61
N PHE A 117 9.03 -1.43 -7.46
CA PHE A 117 9.51 -2.71 -6.93
C PHE A 117 8.49 -3.84 -7.13
N GLY A 118 7.32 -3.54 -7.76
CA GLY A 118 6.29 -4.50 -8.12
C GLY A 118 5.15 -4.65 -7.11
N ASN A 119 5.19 -4.00 -5.95
CA ASN A 119 4.12 -4.09 -4.96
C ASN A 119 2.88 -3.32 -5.41
N LEU A 120 1.72 -3.82 -5.06
CA LEU A 120 0.44 -3.17 -5.34
C LEU A 120 -0.09 -2.44 -4.11
N TRP A 121 -0.36 -1.16 -4.29
CA TRP A 121 -0.90 -0.28 -3.25
C TRP A 121 -2.31 0.17 -3.60
N TRP A 122 -3.26 -0.08 -2.70
CA TRP A 122 -4.58 0.51 -2.71
C TRP A 122 -4.51 1.78 -1.86
N ILE A 123 -4.58 2.94 -2.50
CA ILE A 123 -4.49 4.26 -1.84
C ILE A 123 -5.91 4.78 -1.69
N GLN A 124 -6.35 5.00 -0.45
CA GLN A 124 -7.75 5.15 -0.13
C GLN A 124 -7.99 6.28 0.87
N THR A 125 -9.03 7.07 0.63
CA THR A 125 -9.55 8.06 1.57
C THR A 125 -11.01 7.77 1.87
N ARG A 126 -11.37 7.75 3.15
CA ARG A 126 -12.76 7.68 3.57
C ARG A 126 -13.41 9.04 3.38
N LEU A 127 -14.44 9.13 2.55
CA LEU A 127 -15.15 10.36 2.22
C LEU A 127 -16.38 10.57 3.08
N ALA A 128 -17.04 9.49 3.49
CA ALA A 128 -18.27 9.54 4.27
C ALA A 128 -18.51 8.27 5.09
N ASP A 129 -19.11 8.45 6.25
CA ASP A 129 -19.71 7.36 7.02
C ASP A 129 -21.14 7.17 6.55
N LEU A 130 -21.38 6.07 5.85
CA LEU A 130 -22.68 5.75 5.26
C LEU A 130 -23.41 4.73 6.13
N ASP A 131 -24.72 4.92 6.31
CA ASP A 131 -25.57 3.89 6.87
C ASP A 131 -25.91 2.81 5.84
N TYR A 132 -26.47 1.69 6.29
CA TYR A 132 -26.79 0.58 5.40
C TYR A 132 -27.80 0.94 4.30
N PRO A 133 -28.91 1.68 4.56
CA PRO A 133 -29.84 2.11 3.51
C PRO A 133 -29.19 2.94 2.39
N GLU A 134 -28.28 3.85 2.74
CA GLU A 134 -27.58 4.67 1.74
C GLU A 134 -26.58 3.83 0.94
N MET A 135 -25.86 2.91 1.59
CA MET A 135 -24.99 1.96 0.88
C MET A 135 -25.79 1.11 -0.11
N GLU A 136 -26.94 0.57 0.31
CA GLU A 136 -27.82 -0.22 -0.55
C GLU A 136 -28.35 0.59 -1.75
N ARG A 137 -28.74 1.85 -1.52
CA ARG A 137 -29.14 2.77 -2.58
C ARG A 137 -28.00 2.97 -3.59
N ARG A 138 -26.79 3.23 -3.11
CA ARG A 138 -25.61 3.41 -3.96
C ARG A 138 -25.22 2.15 -4.72
N MET A 139 -25.34 0.96 -4.13
CA MET A 139 -25.07 -0.31 -4.80
C MET A 139 -25.94 -0.53 -6.05
N ASN A 140 -27.14 0.07 -6.08
CA ASN A 140 -28.08 -0.01 -7.21
C ASN A 140 -27.97 1.19 -8.17
N ASP A 141 -27.12 2.16 -7.88
CA ASP A 141 -26.89 3.33 -8.73
C ASP A 141 -25.92 2.95 -9.88
N PRO A 142 -26.30 3.21 -11.15
CA PRO A 142 -25.46 2.90 -12.31
C PRO A 142 -24.04 3.48 -12.21
N LYS A 143 -23.87 4.67 -11.62
CA LYS A 143 -22.57 5.30 -11.39
C LYS A 143 -21.65 4.40 -10.58
N PHE A 144 -22.14 3.89 -9.46
CA PHE A 144 -21.33 3.05 -8.56
C PHE A 144 -21.17 1.61 -9.08
N ILE A 145 -22.14 1.09 -9.81
CA ILE A 145 -22.01 -0.20 -10.51
C ILE A 145 -20.84 -0.12 -11.51
N GLU A 146 -20.79 0.93 -12.31
CA GLU A 146 -19.70 1.14 -13.28
C GLU A 146 -18.35 1.36 -12.57
N ALA A 147 -18.33 2.15 -11.51
CA ALA A 147 -17.12 2.38 -10.69
C ALA A 147 -16.57 1.05 -10.12
N MET A 148 -17.42 0.20 -9.57
CA MET A 148 -17.02 -1.11 -9.05
C MET A 148 -16.53 -2.04 -10.17
N ARG A 149 -17.19 -2.04 -11.32
CA ARG A 149 -16.75 -2.82 -12.47
C ARG A 149 -15.37 -2.40 -12.95
N TYR A 150 -15.13 -1.09 -13.05
CA TYR A 150 -13.83 -0.55 -13.42
C TYR A 150 -12.73 -0.98 -12.44
N VAL A 151 -12.95 -0.77 -11.13
CA VAL A 151 -11.94 -1.08 -10.12
C VAL A 151 -11.70 -2.59 -10.01
N SER A 152 -12.76 -3.42 -10.06
CA SER A 152 -12.65 -4.87 -9.93
C SER A 152 -12.12 -5.56 -11.18
N GLY A 153 -12.39 -5.01 -12.36
CA GLY A 153 -12.03 -5.59 -13.64
C GLY A 153 -10.60 -5.33 -14.09
N THR A 154 -9.89 -4.43 -13.40
CA THR A 154 -8.51 -4.12 -13.77
C THR A 154 -7.56 -5.16 -13.17
N GLU A 155 -6.67 -5.68 -14.01
CA GLU A 155 -5.71 -6.71 -13.59
C GLU A 155 -4.82 -6.26 -12.44
N ILE A 156 -4.60 -7.17 -11.51
CA ILE A 156 -3.73 -6.97 -10.34
C ILE A 156 -2.27 -7.24 -10.71
N ILE A 157 -2.04 -8.25 -11.55
CA ILE A 157 -0.72 -8.67 -12.03
C ILE A 157 -0.77 -8.56 -13.56
N PRO A 158 0.13 -7.80 -14.20
CA PRO A 158 0.18 -7.76 -15.66
C PRO A 158 0.42 -9.17 -16.21
N SER A 159 -0.36 -9.54 -17.20
CA SER A 159 -0.07 -10.74 -18.00
C SER A 159 1.32 -10.58 -18.62
N ARG A 160 2.16 -11.61 -18.46
CA ARG A 160 3.48 -11.68 -19.08
C ARG A 160 3.37 -11.82 -20.58
#